data_d4bf10287490fa7924a342e29f01b259
#
_entry.id   d4bf10287490fa7924a342e29f01b259
#
_cell.length_a   1.000
_cell.length_b   1.000
_cell.length_c   1.000
_cell.angle_alpha   90.00
_cell.angle_beta   90.00
_cell.angle_gamma   90.00
#
_symmetry.space_group_name_H-M   'P 1'
#
loop_
_entity.id
_entity.type
_entity.pdbx_description
1 polymer ?
#
loop_
_entity_poly.entity_id
_entity_poly.type
_entity_poly.pdbx_seq_one_letter_code
_entity_poly.pdbx_strand_id
1 'polypeptide(L)'
;AKRFGFGQDTHIDIGEETPGFIPTEAGYEKIYGENWPRSIMASLGIGQGEVNVTPIQLAQYVALLANDGVTYTPHVVKGYLTNDISRKFVPFSYKEINVGISKKIFAIAKEGMFLVVNGSGTAAASRSADVQIAGKTGTAQNPHGKDHALFIGYAPANNPQIAVAVVIENVGFGATWAAPIAKKMIEAYLLKDKLKQLAISSEKKISNNLEGAAVAH
;
A
#
# COMPACT_ATOMS: atom_id res chain seq x y z
N ALA A 1 -9.84 9.00 11.46
CA ALA A 1 -9.75 8.81 10.01
C ALA A 1 -9.26 10.08 9.31
N LYS A 2 -9.94 11.23 9.47
CA LYS A 2 -9.62 12.50 8.76
C LYS A 2 -8.16 12.98 8.94
N ARG A 3 -7.56 12.84 10.14
CA ARG A 3 -6.14 13.20 10.38
C ARG A 3 -5.16 12.39 9.52
N PHE A 4 -5.57 11.22 9.05
CA PHE A 4 -4.79 10.34 8.17
C PHE A 4 -5.12 10.53 6.69
N GLY A 5 -5.94 11.52 6.32
CA GLY A 5 -6.28 11.83 4.93
C GLY A 5 -7.53 11.13 4.39
N PHE A 6 -8.22 10.31 5.19
CA PHE A 6 -9.44 9.65 4.74
C PHE A 6 -10.64 10.61 4.69
N GLY A 7 -11.48 10.47 3.66
CA GLY A 7 -12.67 11.29 3.45
C GLY A 7 -12.36 12.71 2.96
N GLN A 8 -11.22 12.92 2.31
CA GLN A 8 -10.79 14.16 1.68
C GLN A 8 -9.81 13.87 0.53
N ASP A 9 -9.68 14.80 -0.41
CA ASP A 9 -8.75 14.66 -1.53
C ASP A 9 -7.31 14.57 -1.03
N THR A 10 -6.50 13.77 -1.70
CA THR A 10 -5.07 13.64 -1.42
C THR A 10 -4.26 14.77 -2.06
N HIS A 11 -4.86 15.48 -3.02
CA HIS A 11 -4.23 16.50 -3.86
C HIS A 11 -3.05 15.98 -4.69
N ILE A 12 -3.17 14.72 -5.16
CA ILE A 12 -2.21 14.16 -6.12
C ILE A 12 -2.27 14.94 -7.44
N ASP A 13 -1.14 15.07 -8.09
CA ASP A 13 -0.96 15.90 -9.31
C ASP A 13 -1.41 15.22 -10.63
N ILE A 14 -2.34 14.28 -10.54
CA ILE A 14 -2.92 13.55 -11.69
C ILE A 14 -4.45 13.63 -11.71
N GLY A 15 -5.01 14.60 -12.42
CA GLY A 15 -6.41 14.60 -12.79
C GLY A 15 -7.42 14.57 -11.64
N GLU A 16 -8.59 14.02 -11.94
CA GLU A 16 -9.73 13.98 -11.03
C GLU A 16 -9.54 13.00 -9.87
N GLU A 17 -9.86 13.44 -8.66
CA GLU A 17 -9.88 12.63 -7.45
C GLU A 17 -11.30 12.44 -6.92
N THR A 18 -11.48 11.41 -6.11
CA THR A 18 -12.64 11.28 -5.22
C THR A 18 -12.16 11.22 -3.77
N PRO A 19 -12.77 11.99 -2.86
CA PRO A 19 -12.36 12.00 -1.45
C PRO A 19 -12.72 10.69 -0.72
N GLY A 20 -13.45 9.78 -1.36
CA GLY A 20 -14.08 8.67 -0.66
C GLY A 20 -15.15 9.16 0.32
N PHE A 21 -15.52 8.34 1.29
CA PHE A 21 -16.53 8.70 2.27
C PHE A 21 -16.21 8.13 3.64
N ILE A 22 -16.18 9.00 4.66
CA ILE A 22 -16.06 8.60 6.06
C ILE A 22 -17.31 9.12 6.78
N PRO A 23 -18.23 8.24 7.20
CA PRO A 23 -19.45 8.65 7.87
C PRO A 23 -19.17 9.35 9.18
N THR A 24 -20.07 10.27 9.55
CA THR A 24 -20.02 11.01 10.80
C THR A 24 -21.34 10.86 11.54
N GLU A 25 -21.34 11.05 12.86
CA GLU A 25 -22.55 11.01 13.67
C GLU A 25 -23.60 12.00 13.15
N ALA A 26 -23.20 13.25 12.93
CA ALA A 26 -24.11 14.26 12.35
C ALA A 26 -24.62 13.89 10.94
N GLY A 27 -23.84 13.13 10.16
CA GLY A 27 -24.29 12.58 8.87
C GLY A 27 -25.41 11.56 9.04
N TYR A 28 -25.28 10.66 10.00
CA TYR A 28 -26.33 9.69 10.32
C TYR A 28 -27.58 10.34 10.89
N GLU A 29 -27.43 11.28 11.80
CA GLU A 29 -28.56 12.05 12.34
C GLU A 29 -29.36 12.77 11.24
N LYS A 30 -28.66 13.34 10.26
CA LYS A 30 -29.30 14.01 9.11
C LYS A 30 -30.09 13.04 8.23
N ILE A 31 -29.61 11.78 8.05
CA ILE A 31 -30.22 10.78 7.16
C ILE A 31 -31.30 10.00 7.87
N TYR A 32 -31.08 9.58 9.11
CA TYR A 32 -31.93 8.63 9.85
C TYR A 32 -32.62 9.23 11.08
N GLY A 33 -32.40 10.52 11.38
CA GLY A 33 -32.90 11.18 12.60
C GLY A 33 -32.07 10.85 13.84
N GLU A 34 -32.42 11.43 14.98
CA GLU A 34 -31.67 11.29 16.25
C GLU A 34 -31.60 9.83 16.77
N ASN A 35 -32.56 8.99 16.41
CA ASN A 35 -32.69 7.60 16.87
C ASN A 35 -32.07 6.56 15.88
N TRP A 36 -31.05 6.94 15.09
CA TRP A 36 -30.40 6.02 14.17
C TRP A 36 -29.78 4.80 14.89
N PRO A 37 -29.76 3.61 14.21
CA PRO A 37 -29.32 2.37 14.85
C PRO A 37 -27.83 2.43 15.21
N ARG A 38 -27.49 2.48 16.51
CA ARG A 38 -26.10 2.52 17.00
C ARG A 38 -25.30 1.26 16.66
N SER A 39 -25.95 0.15 16.27
CA SER A 39 -25.31 -1.06 15.76
C SER A 39 -24.45 -0.83 14.51
N ILE A 40 -24.73 0.21 13.73
CA ILE A 40 -23.91 0.64 12.58
C ILE A 40 -22.46 0.91 13.01
N MET A 41 -22.24 1.41 14.25
CA MET A 41 -20.90 1.68 14.78
C MET A 41 -20.02 0.42 14.86
N ALA A 42 -20.62 -0.76 15.04
CA ALA A 42 -19.87 -2.02 15.06
C ALA A 42 -19.27 -2.32 13.68
N SER A 43 -20.02 -2.13 12.62
CA SER A 43 -19.54 -2.28 11.24
C SER A 43 -18.46 -1.24 10.89
N LEU A 44 -18.67 0.03 11.27
CA LEU A 44 -17.68 1.07 11.05
C LEU A 44 -16.38 0.81 11.81
N GLY A 45 -16.47 0.25 13.02
CA GLY A 45 -15.32 -0.08 13.87
C GLY A 45 -14.34 -1.09 13.25
N ILE A 46 -14.83 -1.90 12.31
CA ILE A 46 -13.99 -2.87 11.56
C ILE A 46 -13.72 -2.40 10.11
N GLY A 47 -14.05 -1.15 9.76
CA GLY A 47 -13.84 -0.61 8.43
C GLY A 47 -14.82 -1.09 7.37
N GLN A 48 -15.99 -1.58 7.80
CA GLN A 48 -17.09 -2.01 6.92
C GLN A 48 -18.20 -0.94 6.88
N GLY A 49 -19.31 -1.28 6.24
CA GLY A 49 -20.44 -0.38 6.07
C GLY A 49 -20.16 0.69 5.03
N GLU A 50 -20.44 1.95 5.35
CA GLU A 50 -20.38 3.07 4.41
C GLU A 50 -18.97 3.69 4.29
N VAL A 51 -17.95 3.11 4.95
CA VAL A 51 -16.57 3.56 4.80
C VAL A 51 -16.10 3.29 3.38
N ASN A 52 -15.80 4.35 2.64
CA ASN A 52 -15.27 4.28 1.29
C ASN A 52 -13.94 5.04 1.22
N VAL A 53 -12.89 4.36 0.76
CA VAL A 53 -11.53 4.92 0.66
C VAL A 53 -10.90 4.55 -0.67
N THR A 54 -10.06 5.42 -1.21
CA THR A 54 -9.35 5.15 -2.45
C THR A 54 -8.04 4.42 -2.22
N PRO A 55 -7.53 3.65 -3.20
CA PRO A 55 -6.22 3.01 -3.09
C PRO A 55 -5.08 3.98 -2.80
N ILE A 56 -5.14 5.21 -3.33
CA ILE A 56 -4.11 6.23 -3.06
C ILE A 56 -4.16 6.72 -1.60
N GLN A 57 -5.36 6.87 -1.02
CA GLN A 57 -5.51 7.18 0.41
C GLN A 57 -4.93 6.06 1.29
N LEU A 58 -5.15 4.79 0.92
CA LEU A 58 -4.56 3.65 1.61
C LEU A 58 -3.02 3.66 1.51
N ALA A 59 -2.46 3.93 0.34
CA ALA A 59 -1.01 4.02 0.14
C ALA A 59 -0.40 5.17 0.96
N GLN A 60 -1.04 6.34 0.99
CA GLN A 60 -0.65 7.48 1.81
C GLN A 60 -0.70 7.15 3.31
N TYR A 61 -1.76 6.47 3.75
CA TYR A 61 -1.89 6.00 5.13
C TYR A 61 -0.75 5.06 5.53
N VAL A 62 -0.39 4.12 4.65
CA VAL A 62 0.75 3.21 4.88
C VAL A 62 2.07 3.98 4.95
N ALA A 63 2.27 4.97 4.08
CA ALA A 63 3.45 5.82 4.13
C ALA A 63 3.54 6.61 5.45
N LEU A 64 2.41 7.12 5.96
CA LEU A 64 2.34 7.73 7.30
C LEU A 64 2.71 6.76 8.42
N LEU A 65 2.18 5.52 8.38
CA LEU A 65 2.53 4.49 9.38
C LEU A 65 4.02 4.14 9.34
N ALA A 66 4.57 3.95 8.16
CA ALA A 66 5.98 3.61 7.95
C ALA A 66 6.93 4.69 8.47
N ASN A 67 6.56 5.96 8.30
CA ASN A 67 7.38 7.14 8.63
C ASN A 67 6.95 7.85 9.92
N ASP A 68 6.39 7.13 10.90
CA ASP A 68 6.03 7.66 12.22
C ASP A 68 5.10 8.90 12.16
N GLY A 69 4.17 8.90 11.20
CA GLY A 69 3.13 9.92 11.04
C GLY A 69 3.51 11.09 10.15
N VAL A 70 4.60 11.00 9.40
CA VAL A 70 5.04 12.02 8.45
C VAL A 70 5.05 11.46 7.04
N THR A 71 4.54 12.21 6.07
CA THR A 71 4.63 11.90 4.63
C THR A 71 4.52 13.19 3.83
N TYR A 72 4.45 13.10 2.51
CA TYR A 72 4.25 14.23 1.62
C TYR A 72 2.95 14.04 0.83
N THR A 73 2.43 15.14 0.27
CA THR A 73 1.35 15.07 -0.72
C THR A 73 1.75 14.08 -1.82
N PRO A 74 0.90 13.08 -2.13
CA PRO A 74 1.17 12.14 -3.23
C PRO A 74 1.43 12.88 -4.54
N HIS A 75 2.37 12.40 -5.36
CA HIS A 75 2.71 13.02 -6.63
C HIS A 75 3.37 12.02 -7.57
N VAL A 76 3.25 12.25 -8.85
CA VAL A 76 3.92 11.50 -9.92
C VAL A 76 4.98 12.36 -10.64
N VAL A 77 4.84 13.68 -10.60
CA VAL A 77 5.79 14.63 -11.21
C VAL A 77 6.89 14.94 -10.21
N LYS A 78 8.14 14.62 -10.52
CA LYS A 78 9.29 14.91 -9.67
C LYS A 78 9.83 16.35 -9.81
N GLY A 79 9.61 16.96 -10.95
CA GLY A 79 10.14 18.27 -11.29
C GLY A 79 10.09 18.52 -12.80
N TYR A 80 10.76 19.55 -13.25
CA TYR A 80 10.83 19.93 -14.66
C TYR A 80 12.26 20.25 -15.09
N LEU A 81 12.50 20.24 -16.40
CA LEU A 81 13.76 20.73 -16.98
C LEU A 81 13.59 22.20 -17.35
N THR A 82 14.60 23.03 -17.01
CA THR A 82 14.61 24.43 -17.46
C THR A 82 14.58 24.50 -18.99
N ASN A 83 13.96 25.55 -19.51
CA ASN A 83 13.82 25.75 -20.97
C ASN A 83 15.05 26.46 -21.61
N ASP A 84 16.17 26.49 -20.91
CA ASP A 84 17.46 27.02 -21.41
C ASP A 84 18.34 25.90 -21.98
N ILE A 85 19.50 26.29 -22.53
CA ILE A 85 20.47 25.36 -23.11
C ILE A 85 20.99 24.34 -22.09
N SER A 86 21.04 24.70 -20.80
CA SER A 86 21.55 23.83 -19.73
C SER A 86 20.59 22.67 -19.38
N ARG A 87 19.30 22.82 -19.69
CA ARG A 87 18.24 21.82 -19.35
C ARG A 87 18.37 21.29 -17.93
N LYS A 88 18.62 22.19 -16.99
CA LYS A 88 18.81 21.84 -15.59
C LYS A 88 17.51 21.26 -15.01
N PHE A 89 17.60 20.14 -14.30
CA PHE A 89 16.47 19.58 -13.57
C PHE A 89 16.18 20.42 -12.30
N VAL A 90 14.94 20.86 -12.17
CA VAL A 90 14.43 21.60 -11.00
C VAL A 90 13.36 20.73 -10.33
N PRO A 91 13.63 20.19 -9.13
CA PRO A 91 12.64 19.37 -8.41
C PRO A 91 11.49 20.24 -7.90
N PHE A 92 10.27 19.68 -7.88
CA PHE A 92 9.17 20.28 -7.15
C PHE A 92 9.31 20.06 -5.64
N SER A 93 8.81 21.01 -4.86
CA SER A 93 8.66 20.88 -3.41
C SER A 93 7.22 20.53 -3.11
N TYR A 94 7.01 19.43 -2.39
CA TYR A 94 5.69 18.98 -2.00
C TYR A 94 5.42 19.23 -0.52
N LYS A 95 4.15 19.49 -0.19
CA LYS A 95 3.73 19.79 1.17
C LYS A 95 3.92 18.57 2.07
N GLU A 96 4.62 18.76 3.18
CA GLU A 96 4.70 17.77 4.24
C GLU A 96 3.36 17.63 4.96
N ILE A 97 2.99 16.40 5.26
CA ILE A 97 1.82 16.02 6.04
C ILE A 97 2.33 15.38 7.33
N ASN A 98 1.95 15.96 8.48
CA ASN A 98 2.29 15.44 9.79
C ASN A 98 1.03 15.30 10.63
N VAL A 99 0.70 14.07 11.02
CA VAL A 99 -0.51 13.78 11.80
C VAL A 99 -0.38 14.11 13.29
N GLY A 100 0.80 14.50 13.76
CA GLY A 100 1.02 14.96 15.14
C GLY A 100 0.69 13.92 16.21
N ILE A 101 0.97 12.63 15.95
CA ILE A 101 0.77 11.51 16.88
C ILE A 101 2.13 11.03 17.36
N SER A 102 2.21 10.60 18.62
CA SER A 102 3.46 10.13 19.23
C SER A 102 4.03 8.91 18.49
N LYS A 103 5.35 8.90 18.24
CA LYS A 103 6.09 7.79 17.65
C LYS A 103 5.87 6.46 18.39
N LYS A 104 5.63 6.49 19.69
CA LYS A 104 5.33 5.28 20.49
C LYS A 104 4.07 4.55 19.99
N ILE A 105 3.05 5.30 19.57
CA ILE A 105 1.81 4.72 19.03
C ILE A 105 2.09 4.08 17.66
N PHE A 106 2.86 4.74 16.81
CA PHE A 106 3.28 4.17 15.54
C PHE A 106 4.13 2.91 15.70
N ALA A 107 5.02 2.87 16.71
CA ALA A 107 5.82 1.68 17.00
C ALA A 107 4.94 0.44 17.29
N ILE A 108 3.88 0.61 18.09
CA ILE A 108 2.92 -0.48 18.38
C ILE A 108 2.21 -0.94 17.10
N ALA A 109 1.74 0.00 16.26
CA ALA A 109 1.08 -0.33 15.02
C ALA A 109 2.03 -1.06 14.04
N LYS A 110 3.26 -0.58 13.91
CA LYS A 110 4.30 -1.19 13.06
C LYS A 110 4.68 -2.59 13.53
N GLU A 111 4.80 -2.81 14.84
CA GLU A 111 5.00 -4.13 15.44
C GLU A 111 3.87 -5.09 15.04
N GLY A 112 2.62 -4.66 15.21
CA GLY A 112 1.46 -5.45 14.80
C GLY A 112 1.49 -5.78 13.30
N MET A 113 1.80 -4.81 12.44
CA MET A 113 1.92 -5.03 10.99
C MET A 113 3.08 -5.97 10.64
N PHE A 114 4.19 -5.90 11.36
CA PHE A 114 5.31 -6.83 11.20
C PHE A 114 4.91 -8.26 11.54
N LEU A 115 4.23 -8.48 12.65
CA LEU A 115 3.78 -9.80 13.11
C LEU A 115 2.75 -10.43 12.17
N VAL A 116 1.92 -9.64 11.50
CA VAL A 116 0.93 -10.14 10.51
C VAL A 116 1.61 -10.90 9.37
N VAL A 117 2.81 -10.46 8.95
CA VAL A 117 3.55 -11.06 7.83
C VAL A 117 4.65 -12.00 8.32
N ASN A 118 5.40 -11.63 9.37
CA ASN A 118 6.60 -12.37 9.78
C ASN A 118 6.36 -13.29 10.99
N GLY A 119 5.24 -13.11 11.70
CA GLY A 119 4.76 -14.02 12.74
C GLY A 119 3.82 -15.10 12.20
N SER A 120 2.84 -15.48 13.01
CA SER A 120 1.75 -16.41 12.68
C SER A 120 0.47 -15.67 12.22
N GLY A 121 0.61 -14.45 11.69
CA GLY A 121 -0.53 -13.64 11.26
C GLY A 121 -1.11 -14.05 9.92
N THR A 122 -2.18 -13.35 9.51
CA THR A 122 -2.99 -13.68 8.33
C THR A 122 -2.23 -13.63 7.00
N ALA A 123 -1.10 -12.91 6.92
CA ALA A 123 -0.26 -12.82 5.73
C ALA A 123 1.05 -13.64 5.83
N ALA A 124 1.18 -14.56 6.77
CA ALA A 124 2.41 -15.34 6.98
C ALA A 124 2.84 -16.13 5.72
N ALA A 125 1.90 -16.61 4.91
CA ALA A 125 2.18 -17.27 3.64
C ALA A 125 2.81 -16.35 2.59
N SER A 126 2.69 -15.03 2.74
CA SER A 126 3.28 -14.01 1.86
C SER A 126 4.60 -13.44 2.41
N ARG A 127 5.21 -14.08 3.41
CA ARG A 127 6.54 -13.72 3.91
C ARG A 127 7.56 -13.77 2.77
N SER A 128 8.43 -12.78 2.70
CA SER A 128 9.59 -12.81 1.81
C SER A 128 10.81 -13.37 2.52
N ALA A 129 11.64 -14.12 1.79
CA ALA A 129 12.94 -14.60 2.29
C ALA A 129 14.01 -13.49 2.28
N ASP A 130 13.85 -12.52 1.39
CA ASP A 130 14.87 -11.49 1.12
C ASP A 130 14.56 -10.14 1.79
N VAL A 131 13.29 -9.86 2.08
CA VAL A 131 12.85 -8.53 2.56
C VAL A 131 11.83 -8.69 3.68
N GLN A 132 12.05 -8.03 4.80
CA GLN A 132 11.05 -7.98 5.88
C GLN A 132 9.93 -7.01 5.50
N ILE A 133 8.73 -7.52 5.30
CA ILE A 133 7.53 -6.76 4.97
C ILE A 133 6.70 -6.57 6.23
N ALA A 134 6.22 -5.37 6.47
CA ALA A 134 5.18 -5.10 7.46
C ALA A 134 3.88 -4.74 6.74
N GLY A 135 2.75 -5.36 7.13
CA GLY A 135 1.50 -5.12 6.41
C GLY A 135 0.26 -5.65 7.13
N LYS A 136 -0.89 -5.41 6.53
CA LYS A 136 -2.19 -5.86 7.02
C LYS A 136 -3.09 -6.27 5.87
N THR A 137 -3.69 -7.44 6.01
CA THR A 137 -4.75 -7.91 5.10
C THR A 137 -6.08 -7.25 5.43
N GLY A 138 -6.89 -7.03 4.42
CA GLY A 138 -8.28 -6.64 4.53
C GLY A 138 -9.16 -7.53 3.65
N THR A 139 -10.43 -7.64 4.02
CA THR A 139 -11.46 -8.28 3.22
C THR A 139 -12.70 -7.41 3.35
N ALA A 140 -13.05 -6.70 2.29
CA ALA A 140 -14.24 -5.84 2.26
C ALA A 140 -15.41 -6.64 1.70
N GLN A 141 -16.49 -6.71 2.45
CA GLN A 141 -17.71 -7.41 2.03
C GLN A 141 -18.33 -6.77 0.80
N ASN A 142 -18.78 -7.62 -0.12
CA ASN A 142 -19.47 -7.19 -1.32
C ASN A 142 -20.83 -7.93 -1.43
N PRO A 143 -21.96 -7.22 -1.27
CA PRO A 143 -23.29 -7.85 -1.32
C PRO A 143 -23.65 -8.36 -2.73
N HIS A 144 -22.92 -7.97 -3.76
CA HIS A 144 -23.19 -8.30 -5.15
C HIS A 144 -22.22 -9.33 -5.76
N GLY A 145 -21.35 -9.94 -4.95
CA GLY A 145 -20.38 -10.92 -5.45
C GLY A 145 -19.45 -11.42 -4.34
N LYS A 146 -18.28 -11.92 -4.75
CA LYS A 146 -17.23 -12.26 -3.77
C LYS A 146 -16.68 -10.98 -3.15
N ASP A 147 -16.20 -11.10 -1.91
CA ASP A 147 -15.56 -10.01 -1.20
C ASP A 147 -14.36 -9.43 -1.97
N HIS A 148 -14.00 -8.19 -1.66
CA HIS A 148 -12.81 -7.54 -2.21
C HIS A 148 -11.61 -7.84 -1.33
N ALA A 149 -10.52 -8.30 -1.95
CA ALA A 149 -9.27 -8.60 -1.29
C ALA A 149 -8.41 -7.33 -1.17
N LEU A 150 -7.93 -7.03 0.04
CA LEU A 150 -7.07 -5.89 0.30
C LEU A 150 -5.78 -6.30 1.01
N PHE A 151 -4.71 -5.61 0.69
CA PHE A 151 -3.47 -5.63 1.46
C PHE A 151 -2.83 -4.24 1.42
N ILE A 152 -2.42 -3.78 2.58
CA ILE A 152 -1.59 -2.58 2.73
C ILE A 152 -0.29 -2.96 3.42
N GLY A 153 0.83 -2.39 3.00
CA GLY A 153 2.11 -2.71 3.62
C GLY A 153 3.26 -1.84 3.14
N TYR A 154 4.38 -1.98 3.81
CA TYR A 154 5.62 -1.28 3.48
C TYR A 154 6.83 -2.19 3.69
N ALA A 155 7.94 -1.84 3.09
CA ALA A 155 9.20 -2.57 3.22
C ALA A 155 10.42 -1.69 2.89
N PRO A 156 11.63 -2.06 3.41
CA PRO A 156 11.86 -2.97 4.52
C PRO A 156 11.23 -2.48 5.82
N ALA A 157 10.83 -3.40 6.71
CA ALA A 157 10.12 -3.03 7.95
C ALA A 157 10.91 -2.09 8.88
N ASN A 158 12.24 -2.21 8.88
CA ASN A 158 13.15 -1.41 9.72
C ASN A 158 13.65 -0.12 9.06
N ASN A 159 13.61 -0.03 7.72
CA ASN A 159 14.03 1.14 6.95
C ASN A 159 13.13 1.28 5.71
N PRO A 160 11.90 1.76 5.84
CA PRO A 160 10.90 1.79 4.78
C PRO A 160 11.37 2.55 3.54
N GLN A 161 11.26 1.92 2.36
CA GLN A 161 11.60 2.50 1.05
C GLN A 161 10.43 2.47 0.08
N ILE A 162 9.44 1.61 0.33
CA ILE A 162 8.23 1.50 -0.48
C ILE A 162 7.01 1.24 0.40
N ALA A 163 5.92 1.91 0.11
CA ALA A 163 4.59 1.64 0.63
C ALA A 163 3.69 1.16 -0.50
N VAL A 164 2.85 0.16 -0.24
CA VAL A 164 1.94 -0.41 -1.22
C VAL A 164 0.52 -0.55 -0.66
N ALA A 165 -0.46 -0.34 -1.52
CA ALA A 165 -1.86 -0.69 -1.30
C ALA A 165 -2.34 -1.49 -2.50
N VAL A 166 -2.86 -2.68 -2.25
CA VAL A 166 -3.39 -3.59 -3.29
C VAL A 166 -4.85 -3.87 -2.99
N VAL A 167 -5.69 -3.60 -3.96
CA VAL A 167 -7.12 -3.90 -3.93
C VAL A 167 -7.45 -4.76 -5.14
N ILE A 168 -8.11 -5.90 -4.92
CA ILE A 168 -8.57 -6.78 -5.99
C ILE A 168 -10.04 -7.06 -5.74
N GLU A 169 -10.86 -6.63 -6.65
CA GLU A 169 -12.30 -6.74 -6.52
C GLU A 169 -12.80 -8.16 -6.83
N ASN A 170 -13.83 -8.59 -6.10
CA ASN A 170 -14.61 -9.80 -6.37
C ASN A 170 -13.83 -11.13 -6.36
N VAL A 171 -12.76 -11.24 -5.54
CA VAL A 171 -11.93 -12.45 -5.50
C VAL A 171 -11.92 -13.16 -4.15
N GLY A 172 -12.33 -12.50 -3.06
CA GLY A 172 -12.38 -13.06 -1.71
C GLY A 172 -11.28 -12.51 -0.79
N PHE A 173 -10.54 -13.38 -0.11
CA PHE A 173 -9.67 -12.98 1.00
C PHE A 173 -8.39 -12.26 0.58
N GLY A 174 -8.06 -11.18 1.30
CA GLY A 174 -6.83 -10.38 1.10
C GLY A 174 -5.55 -11.18 1.27
N ALA A 175 -5.52 -12.14 2.20
CA ALA A 175 -4.39 -13.03 2.42
C ALA A 175 -4.07 -13.91 1.19
N THR A 176 -5.09 -14.33 0.47
CA THR A 176 -4.97 -15.25 -0.68
C THR A 176 -4.59 -14.51 -1.96
N TRP A 177 -5.10 -13.30 -2.17
CA TRP A 177 -4.99 -12.61 -3.45
C TRP A 177 -4.13 -11.35 -3.37
N ALA A 178 -4.42 -10.43 -2.45
CA ALA A 178 -3.76 -9.15 -2.41
C ALA A 178 -2.35 -9.21 -1.79
N ALA A 179 -2.16 -9.98 -0.72
CA ALA A 179 -0.85 -10.07 -0.04
C ALA A 179 0.26 -10.67 -0.92
N PRO A 180 0.03 -11.76 -1.70
CA PRO A 180 1.05 -12.28 -2.62
C PRO A 180 1.44 -11.31 -3.73
N ILE A 181 0.48 -10.50 -4.23
CA ILE A 181 0.75 -9.48 -5.25
C ILE A 181 1.57 -8.35 -4.64
N ALA A 182 1.19 -7.86 -3.46
CA ALA A 182 1.95 -6.83 -2.75
C ALA A 182 3.41 -7.28 -2.48
N LYS A 183 3.62 -8.53 -2.06
CA LYS A 183 4.95 -9.12 -1.92
C LYS A 183 5.74 -9.02 -3.22
N LYS A 184 5.17 -9.46 -4.35
CA LYS A 184 5.85 -9.41 -5.66
C LYS A 184 6.18 -7.99 -6.08
N MET A 185 5.29 -7.03 -5.85
CA MET A 185 5.55 -5.61 -6.14
C MET A 185 6.73 -5.07 -5.33
N ILE A 186 6.76 -5.37 -4.02
CA ILE A 186 7.83 -4.97 -3.11
C ILE A 186 9.17 -5.60 -3.53
N GLU A 187 9.19 -6.90 -3.78
CA GLU A 187 10.39 -7.63 -4.22
C GLU A 187 10.90 -7.10 -5.56
N ALA A 188 10.02 -6.87 -6.52
CA ALA A 188 10.38 -6.30 -7.83
C ALA A 188 11.02 -4.91 -7.70
N TYR A 189 10.54 -4.09 -6.78
CA TYR A 189 11.09 -2.75 -6.54
C TYR A 189 12.44 -2.79 -5.82
N LEU A 190 12.53 -3.54 -4.71
CA LEU A 190 13.71 -3.56 -3.84
C LEU A 190 14.83 -4.45 -4.34
N LEU A 191 14.51 -5.53 -5.07
CA LEU A 191 15.47 -6.55 -5.51
C LEU A 191 15.74 -6.48 -7.01
N LYS A 192 15.36 -5.41 -7.69
CA LYS A 192 15.48 -5.27 -9.15
C LYS A 192 16.88 -5.59 -9.70
N ASP A 193 17.93 -5.19 -9.00
CA ASP A 193 19.31 -5.43 -9.43
C ASP A 193 19.73 -6.89 -9.21
N LYS A 194 19.31 -7.48 -8.08
CA LYS A 194 19.49 -8.93 -7.81
C LYS A 194 18.74 -9.77 -8.86
N LEU A 195 17.51 -9.42 -9.20
CA LEU A 195 16.72 -10.12 -10.21
C LEU A 195 17.36 -10.03 -11.61
N LYS A 196 17.88 -8.86 -11.98
CA LYS A 196 18.62 -8.69 -13.24
C LYS A 196 19.87 -9.58 -13.30
N GLN A 197 20.65 -9.62 -12.22
CA GLN A 197 21.86 -10.48 -12.15
C GLN A 197 21.50 -11.96 -12.25
N LEU A 198 20.42 -12.41 -11.60
CA LEU A 198 19.93 -13.79 -11.70
C LEU A 198 19.46 -14.13 -13.12
N ALA A 199 18.76 -13.22 -13.79
CA ALA A 199 18.33 -13.40 -15.18
C ALA A 199 19.54 -13.57 -16.12
N ILE A 200 20.54 -12.69 -16.04
CA ILE A 200 21.77 -12.76 -16.84
C ILE A 200 22.54 -14.07 -16.57
N SER A 201 22.60 -14.50 -15.31
CA SER A 201 23.29 -15.74 -14.95
C SER A 201 22.57 -17.00 -15.47
N SER A 202 21.24 -16.98 -15.50
CA SER A 202 20.44 -18.08 -16.06
C SER A 202 20.56 -18.17 -17.58
N GLU A 203 20.53 -17.04 -18.29
CA GLU A 203 20.75 -16.99 -19.73
C GLU A 203 22.13 -17.55 -20.12
N LYS A 204 23.19 -17.17 -19.40
CA LYS A 204 24.53 -17.72 -19.61
C LYS A 204 24.61 -19.22 -19.40
N LYS A 205 23.92 -19.76 -18.37
CA LYS A 205 23.87 -21.21 -18.14
C LYS A 205 23.16 -21.96 -19.27
N ILE A 206 22.08 -21.41 -19.80
CA ILE A 206 21.33 -21.99 -20.92
C ILE A 206 22.22 -22.00 -22.18
N SER A 207 22.88 -20.87 -22.49
CA SER A 207 23.79 -20.75 -23.64
C SER A 207 24.92 -21.79 -23.56
N ASN A 208 25.62 -21.90 -22.41
CA ASN A 208 26.70 -22.85 -22.22
C ASN A 208 26.22 -24.32 -22.34
N ASN A 209 25.00 -24.62 -21.87
CA ASN A 209 24.45 -25.97 -22.01
C ASN A 209 24.13 -26.33 -23.47
N LEU A 210 23.66 -25.33 -24.26
CA LEU A 210 23.38 -25.50 -25.69
C LEU A 210 24.67 -25.69 -26.50
N GLU A 211 25.72 -24.93 -26.19
CA GLU A 211 27.04 -25.08 -26.84
C GLU A 211 27.69 -26.40 -26.49
N GLY A 212 27.61 -26.87 -25.22
CA GLY A 212 28.11 -28.17 -24.80
C GLY A 212 27.38 -29.35 -25.47
N ALA A 213 26.10 -29.22 -25.74
CA ALA A 213 25.32 -30.24 -26.46
C ALA A 213 25.64 -30.28 -27.97
N ALA A 214 26.02 -29.15 -28.55
CA ALA A 214 26.38 -29.04 -29.98
C ALA A 214 27.78 -29.61 -30.28
N VAL A 215 28.66 -29.71 -29.28
CA VAL A 215 30.05 -30.28 -29.43
C VAL A 215 30.09 -31.79 -29.20
N ALA A 216 28.98 -32.38 -28.70
CA ALA A 216 28.90 -33.81 -28.37
C ALA A 216 28.35 -34.68 -29.53
N HIS A 217 28.23 -34.15 -30.71
CA HIS A 217 27.87 -34.81 -31.98
C HIS A 217 29.00 -34.58 -32.99
#